data_369703be8ebee6d00f08950b09b5868f
#
_entry.id   369703be8ebee6d00f08950b09b5868f
#
_cell.length_a   1.000
_cell.length_b   1.000
_cell.length_c   1.000
_cell.angle_alpha   90.00
_cell.angle_beta   90.00
_cell.angle_gamma   90.00
#
_symmetry.space_group_name_H-M   'P 1'
#
loop_
_entity.id
_entity.type
_entity.pdbx_description
1 polymer ?
#
loop_
_entity_poly.entity_id
_entity_poly.type
_entity_poly.pdbx_seq_one_letter_code
_entity_poly.pdbx_strand_id
1 'polypeptide(L)'
;MCSSDLSVRVFDNSDGLPADIFNARAVDINHNGMLYFGSVQGLTRVNPSEITINEIMPKLAINLIETIDYEGNRNFIEFTNNQLSIDHQVQTLNINFVGLSFNKSAKNRYQYTLDNYLNNWVDNGTNRTVTFQRLEPDDYTFQFRASNNDGIWNNNPYSIGIRVKPPIWKTWYAYTFYLFAIVGLSASGFYGADRLRRKSLENKRKDLELAEAREFQLRMIAKKIPDYEGMDIKAFMRTSTEVG
;
A
#
# COMPACT_ATOMS: atom_id res chain seq x y z
N MET A 1 -1.91 50.24 -4.33
CA MET A 1 -1.28 49.01 -4.90
C MET A 1 -2.35 48.31 -5.68
N CYS A 2 -2.39 48.50 -7.00
CA CYS A 2 -3.32 47.76 -7.87
C CYS A 2 -2.76 46.37 -8.12
N SER A 3 -3.25 45.36 -7.39
CA SER A 3 -3.17 43.99 -7.83
C SER A 3 -4.16 43.83 -8.97
N SER A 4 -3.70 44.03 -10.20
CA SER A 4 -4.48 43.67 -11.37
C SER A 4 -4.45 42.16 -11.50
N ASP A 5 -5.49 41.51 -11.05
CA ASP A 5 -5.80 40.12 -11.42
C ASP A 5 -6.15 40.11 -12.92
N LEU A 6 -5.10 40.11 -13.75
CA LEU A 6 -5.22 39.92 -15.20
C LEU A 6 -5.54 38.48 -15.47
N SER A 7 -6.82 38.16 -15.62
CA SER A 7 -7.23 36.88 -16.19
C SER A 7 -7.00 36.89 -17.70
N VAL A 8 -6.11 36.01 -18.18
CA VAL A 8 -5.86 35.84 -19.62
C VAL A 8 -6.78 34.78 -20.16
N ARG A 9 -7.56 35.13 -21.20
CA ARG A 9 -8.39 34.16 -21.93
C ARG A 9 -7.82 33.96 -23.31
N VAL A 10 -7.58 32.69 -23.68
CA VAL A 10 -7.04 32.31 -25.00
C VAL A 10 -8.17 31.75 -25.85
N PHE A 11 -8.28 32.29 -27.06
CA PHE A 11 -9.22 31.81 -28.07
C PHE A 11 -8.44 31.10 -29.19
N ASP A 12 -8.97 30.00 -29.69
CA ASP A 12 -8.39 29.17 -30.74
C ASP A 12 -9.48 28.71 -31.75
N ASN A 13 -9.13 27.81 -32.68
CA ASN A 13 -10.05 27.27 -33.66
C ASN A 13 -11.29 26.63 -33.04
N SER A 14 -11.18 26.05 -31.82
CA SER A 14 -12.32 25.47 -31.09
C SER A 14 -13.32 26.53 -30.62
N ASP A 15 -12.91 27.79 -30.57
CA ASP A 15 -13.74 28.96 -30.25
C ASP A 15 -14.44 29.55 -31.47
N GLY A 16 -14.20 28.97 -32.65
CA GLY A 16 -14.77 29.44 -33.91
C GLY A 16 -13.88 30.40 -34.69
N LEU A 17 -12.62 30.58 -34.27
CA LEU A 17 -11.66 31.33 -35.04
C LEU A 17 -11.24 30.54 -36.30
N PRO A 18 -11.10 31.21 -37.44
CA PRO A 18 -10.69 30.54 -38.70
C PRO A 18 -9.21 30.13 -38.67
N ALA A 19 -8.39 30.73 -37.83
CA ALA A 19 -6.97 30.44 -37.69
C ALA A 19 -6.50 30.59 -36.25
N ASP A 20 -5.48 29.81 -35.87
CA ASP A 20 -4.79 29.94 -34.57
C ASP A 20 -3.61 30.93 -34.64
N ILE A 21 -3.17 31.26 -35.86
CA ILE A 21 -2.01 32.14 -36.11
C ILE A 21 -2.51 33.37 -36.90
N PHE A 22 -2.27 34.53 -36.34
CA PHE A 22 -2.57 35.81 -36.95
C PHE A 22 -1.29 36.48 -37.40
N ASN A 23 -1.39 37.28 -38.49
CA ASN A 23 -0.24 38.01 -39.04
C ASN A 23 0.22 39.11 -38.06
N ALA A 24 1.50 39.21 -37.86
CA ALA A 24 2.07 40.25 -37.03
C ALA A 24 1.65 41.67 -37.55
N ARG A 25 1.19 42.53 -36.65
CA ARG A 25 0.69 43.89 -36.93
C ARG A 25 -0.58 43.95 -37.79
N ALA A 26 -1.23 42.85 -38.09
CA ALA A 26 -2.50 42.82 -38.82
C ALA A 26 -3.67 42.89 -37.84
N VAL A 27 -3.73 43.91 -37.01
CA VAL A 27 -4.80 44.19 -36.05
C VAL A 27 -5.24 45.63 -36.16
N ASP A 28 -6.54 45.84 -36.14
CA ASP A 28 -7.16 47.17 -36.12
C ASP A 28 -8.41 47.18 -35.23
N ILE A 29 -8.79 48.40 -34.77
CA ILE A 29 -9.97 48.65 -33.93
C ILE A 29 -10.80 49.75 -34.56
N ASN A 30 -12.07 49.49 -34.81
CA ASN A 30 -12.95 50.56 -35.30
C ASN A 30 -13.52 51.44 -34.15
N HIS A 31 -14.21 52.52 -34.52
CA HIS A 31 -14.77 53.49 -33.52
C HIS A 31 -15.83 52.83 -32.60
N ASN A 32 -16.39 51.68 -32.96
CA ASN A 32 -17.38 50.95 -32.17
C ASN A 32 -16.73 49.89 -31.27
N GLY A 33 -15.41 49.89 -31.15
CA GLY A 33 -14.66 48.89 -30.34
C GLY A 33 -14.56 47.51 -30.96
N MET A 34 -14.95 47.34 -32.24
CA MET A 34 -14.83 46.09 -32.98
C MET A 34 -13.38 45.81 -33.34
N LEU A 35 -12.89 44.64 -33.01
CA LEU A 35 -11.52 44.18 -33.33
C LEU A 35 -11.49 43.41 -34.64
N TYR A 36 -10.46 43.70 -35.45
CA TYR A 36 -10.19 43.01 -36.71
C TYR A 36 -8.79 42.41 -36.67
N PHE A 37 -8.66 41.15 -37.00
CA PHE A 37 -7.40 40.40 -37.04
C PHE A 37 -7.21 39.79 -38.43
N GLY A 38 -6.08 40.06 -39.05
CA GLY A 38 -5.71 39.44 -40.31
C GLY A 38 -4.94 38.16 -40.11
N SER A 39 -5.31 37.09 -40.84
CA SER A 39 -4.60 35.83 -40.88
C SER A 39 -4.41 35.37 -42.31
N VAL A 40 -3.66 34.29 -42.53
CA VAL A 40 -3.50 33.66 -43.84
C VAL A 40 -4.82 33.07 -44.41
N GLN A 41 -5.82 32.88 -43.54
CA GLN A 41 -7.14 32.35 -43.89
C GLN A 41 -8.20 33.43 -44.07
N GLY A 42 -7.83 34.72 -43.91
CA GLY A 42 -8.74 35.84 -44.07
C GLY A 42 -8.76 36.80 -42.88
N LEU A 43 -9.85 37.56 -42.82
CA LEU A 43 -10.07 38.57 -41.77
C LEU A 43 -11.05 38.09 -40.73
N THR A 44 -10.63 38.07 -39.46
CA THR A 44 -11.48 37.77 -38.33
C THR A 44 -11.96 39.07 -37.68
N ARG A 45 -13.29 39.16 -37.47
CA ARG A 45 -13.91 40.26 -36.77
C ARG A 45 -14.44 39.77 -35.41
N VAL A 46 -14.07 40.45 -34.34
CA VAL A 46 -14.48 40.11 -32.97
C VAL A 46 -15.10 41.30 -32.31
N ASN A 47 -16.27 41.13 -31.73
CA ASN A 47 -16.88 42.13 -30.84
C ASN A 47 -16.59 41.74 -29.37
N PRO A 48 -15.70 42.45 -28.66
CA PRO A 48 -15.37 42.13 -27.29
C PRO A 48 -16.57 42.16 -26.34
N SER A 49 -17.57 43.05 -26.62
CA SER A 49 -18.76 43.18 -25.77
C SER A 49 -19.76 42.03 -25.92
N GLU A 50 -19.65 41.23 -27.00
CA GLU A 50 -20.47 40.03 -27.22
C GLU A 50 -19.84 38.73 -26.67
N ILE A 51 -18.60 38.82 -26.19
CA ILE A 51 -17.91 37.69 -25.57
C ILE A 51 -18.55 37.44 -24.21
N THR A 52 -19.38 36.40 -24.11
CA THR A 52 -19.99 35.98 -22.86
C THR A 52 -19.13 34.97 -22.12
N ILE A 53 -19.16 35.05 -20.80
CA ILE A 53 -18.51 34.05 -19.94
C ILE A 53 -19.51 32.92 -19.66
N ASN A 54 -19.07 31.70 -19.79
CA ASN A 54 -19.88 30.55 -19.37
C ASN A 54 -19.82 30.41 -17.84
N GLU A 55 -20.85 30.88 -17.15
CA GLU A 55 -20.94 30.81 -15.68
C GLU A 55 -21.39 29.44 -15.15
N ILE A 56 -21.73 28.51 -16.05
CA ILE A 56 -22.23 27.19 -15.66
C ILE A 56 -21.08 26.33 -15.15
N MET A 57 -21.15 25.96 -13.88
CA MET A 57 -20.18 25.06 -13.25
C MET A 57 -20.37 23.64 -13.78
N PRO A 58 -19.27 22.87 -14.07
CA PRO A 58 -19.38 21.52 -14.53
C PRO A 58 -19.91 20.60 -13.41
N LYS A 59 -20.81 19.67 -13.75
CA LYS A 59 -21.20 18.59 -12.83
C LYS A 59 -20.11 17.54 -12.78
N LEU A 60 -19.74 17.12 -11.57
CA LEU A 60 -18.64 16.18 -11.35
C LEU A 60 -19.15 14.75 -11.31
N ALA A 61 -18.45 13.84 -11.97
CA ALA A 61 -18.73 12.41 -11.93
C ALA A 61 -17.46 11.59 -12.08
N ILE A 62 -17.41 10.43 -11.44
CA ILE A 62 -16.40 9.42 -11.71
C ILE A 62 -16.93 8.55 -12.85
N ASN A 63 -16.09 8.38 -13.86
CA ASN A 63 -16.42 7.58 -15.03
C ASN A 63 -16.01 6.12 -14.87
N LEU A 64 -14.77 5.89 -14.36
CA LEU A 64 -14.19 4.56 -14.25
C LEU A 64 -13.16 4.51 -13.13
N ILE A 65 -13.14 3.41 -12.39
CA ILE A 65 -12.06 3.07 -11.46
C ILE A 65 -11.47 1.74 -11.91
N GLU A 66 -10.18 1.75 -12.19
CA GLU A 66 -9.41 0.58 -12.60
C GLU A 66 -8.33 0.30 -11.57
N THR A 67 -8.17 -0.96 -11.21
CA THR A 67 -7.04 -1.43 -10.39
C THR A 67 -6.19 -2.41 -11.17
N ILE A 68 -4.88 -2.34 -10.96
CA ILE A 68 -3.92 -3.28 -11.53
C ILE A 68 -3.17 -3.91 -10.35
N ASP A 69 -3.16 -5.23 -10.29
CA ASP A 69 -2.45 -5.98 -9.27
C ASP A 69 -0.95 -6.18 -9.61
N TYR A 70 -0.20 -6.83 -8.72
CA TYR A 70 1.22 -7.13 -8.95
C TYR A 70 1.48 -8.13 -10.08
N GLU A 71 0.45 -8.89 -10.49
CA GLU A 71 0.52 -9.84 -11.61
C GLU A 71 0.18 -9.17 -12.96
N GLY A 72 -0.27 -7.91 -12.92
CA GLY A 72 -0.67 -7.13 -14.10
C GLY A 72 -2.12 -7.33 -14.52
N ASN A 73 -2.94 -8.03 -13.72
CA ASN A 73 -4.36 -8.18 -14.01
C ASN A 73 -5.09 -6.87 -13.77
N ARG A 74 -5.99 -6.52 -14.68
CA ARG A 74 -6.80 -5.31 -14.63
C ARG A 74 -8.20 -5.64 -14.16
N ASN A 75 -8.65 -4.96 -13.12
CA ASN A 75 -10.00 -5.10 -12.60
C ASN A 75 -10.70 -3.75 -12.59
N PHE A 76 -11.92 -3.71 -13.10
CA PHE A 76 -12.78 -2.54 -13.02
C PHE A 76 -13.65 -2.67 -11.78
N ILE A 77 -13.67 -1.63 -10.96
CA ILE A 77 -14.38 -1.65 -9.70
C ILE A 77 -15.59 -0.72 -9.77
N GLU A 78 -16.74 -1.29 -9.50
CA GLU A 78 -17.93 -0.51 -9.21
C GLU A 78 -17.92 -0.07 -7.74
N PHE A 79 -18.18 1.19 -7.49
CA PHE A 79 -18.26 1.73 -6.14
C PHE A 79 -19.70 2.07 -5.78
N THR A 80 -20.07 1.78 -4.55
CA THR A 80 -21.41 2.05 -4.03
C THR A 80 -21.30 3.02 -2.87
N ASN A 81 -22.25 3.97 -2.78
CA ASN A 81 -22.29 4.96 -1.68
C ASN A 81 -21.00 5.78 -1.49
N ASN A 82 -20.33 6.14 -2.58
CA ASN A 82 -19.09 6.89 -2.55
C ASN A 82 -17.97 6.25 -1.69
N GLN A 83 -17.99 4.93 -1.56
CA GLN A 83 -16.95 4.16 -0.88
C GLN A 83 -16.39 3.09 -1.80
N LEU A 84 -15.07 3.03 -1.85
CA LEU A 84 -14.28 2.04 -2.59
C LEU A 84 -13.45 1.24 -1.60
N SER A 85 -13.51 -0.09 -1.68
CA SER A 85 -12.63 -0.97 -0.90
C SER A 85 -11.73 -1.74 -1.84
N ILE A 86 -10.41 -1.58 -1.69
CA ILE A 86 -9.40 -2.27 -2.49
C ILE A 86 -8.52 -3.14 -1.61
N ASP A 87 -7.96 -4.19 -2.20
CA ASP A 87 -7.07 -5.11 -1.49
C ASP A 87 -5.63 -4.58 -1.50
N HIS A 88 -4.82 -4.99 -0.52
CA HIS A 88 -3.39 -4.66 -0.42
C HIS A 88 -2.55 -5.18 -1.61
N GLN A 89 -3.10 -6.08 -2.44
CA GLN A 89 -2.44 -6.62 -3.63
C GLN A 89 -2.53 -5.67 -4.84
N VAL A 90 -3.27 -4.57 -4.73
CA VAL A 90 -3.36 -3.57 -5.80
C VAL A 90 -2.06 -2.77 -5.86
N GLN A 91 -1.39 -2.86 -6.99
CA GLN A 91 -0.18 -2.08 -7.28
C GLN A 91 -0.52 -0.67 -7.77
N THR A 92 -1.54 -0.56 -8.62
CA THR A 92 -1.91 0.69 -9.27
C THR A 92 -3.42 0.90 -9.19
N LEU A 93 -3.81 2.10 -8.79
CA LEU A 93 -5.20 2.56 -8.79
C LEU A 93 -5.33 3.71 -9.78
N ASN A 94 -6.10 3.52 -10.84
CA ASN A 94 -6.43 4.54 -11.82
C ASN A 94 -7.86 5.03 -11.58
N ILE A 95 -8.03 6.33 -11.41
CA ILE A 95 -9.34 6.96 -11.26
C ILE A 95 -9.56 7.88 -12.45
N ASN A 96 -10.58 7.57 -13.25
CA ASN A 96 -11.01 8.40 -14.35
C ASN A 96 -12.27 9.19 -13.95
N PHE A 97 -12.18 10.49 -14.01
CA PHE A 97 -13.22 11.41 -13.60
C PHE A 97 -13.52 12.45 -14.68
N VAL A 98 -14.67 13.06 -14.62
CA VAL A 98 -15.14 14.01 -15.63
C VAL A 98 -15.89 15.17 -14.99
N GLY A 99 -15.64 16.36 -15.49
CA GLY A 99 -16.52 17.52 -15.31
C GLY A 99 -17.45 17.61 -16.52
N LEU A 100 -18.70 17.33 -16.32
CA LEU A 100 -19.71 17.38 -17.38
C LEU A 100 -20.03 18.83 -17.71
N SER A 101 -19.46 19.33 -18.79
CA SER A 101 -19.77 20.62 -19.40
C SER A 101 -19.89 20.38 -20.91
N PHE A 102 -21.03 20.77 -21.49
CA PHE A 102 -21.30 20.59 -22.91
C PHE A 102 -20.63 21.66 -23.77
N ASN A 103 -20.14 22.73 -23.16
CA ASN A 103 -19.46 23.81 -23.87
C ASN A 103 -17.92 23.60 -23.74
N LYS A 104 -17.29 23.18 -24.85
CA LYS A 104 -15.82 23.08 -24.98
C LYS A 104 -15.17 22.23 -23.87
N SER A 105 -15.69 21.05 -23.62
CA SER A 105 -15.27 20.16 -22.53
C SER A 105 -13.77 19.79 -22.58
N ALA A 106 -13.10 19.92 -23.72
CA ALA A 106 -11.67 19.71 -23.88
C ALA A 106 -10.82 20.77 -23.14
N LYS A 107 -11.38 21.96 -22.86
CA LYS A 107 -10.72 23.05 -22.13
C LYS A 107 -10.99 23.04 -20.63
N ASN A 108 -11.80 22.09 -20.14
CA ASN A 108 -12.05 21.92 -18.71
C ASN A 108 -10.73 21.57 -18.01
N ARG A 109 -10.51 22.20 -16.84
CA ARG A 109 -9.34 21.92 -16.00
C ARG A 109 -9.76 21.18 -14.74
N TYR A 110 -8.85 20.40 -14.22
CA TYR A 110 -9.09 19.53 -13.09
C TYR A 110 -8.05 19.72 -12.01
N GLN A 111 -8.48 19.62 -10.77
CA GLN A 111 -7.61 19.54 -9.59
C GLN A 111 -8.09 18.40 -8.72
N TYR A 112 -7.15 17.74 -8.05
CA TYR A 112 -7.46 16.64 -7.14
C TYR A 112 -6.60 16.70 -5.89
N THR A 113 -7.04 16.01 -4.86
CA THR A 113 -6.27 15.71 -3.66
C THR A 113 -6.62 14.31 -3.17
N LEU A 114 -5.75 13.73 -2.39
CA LEU A 114 -5.95 12.45 -1.71
C LEU A 114 -5.50 12.65 -0.26
N ASP A 115 -6.45 12.80 0.66
CA ASP A 115 -6.18 12.97 2.07
C ASP A 115 -5.40 11.75 2.60
N ASN A 116 -4.52 11.94 3.56
CA ASN A 116 -3.52 10.99 4.07
C ASN A 116 -2.38 10.63 3.09
N TYR A 117 -2.37 11.21 1.88
CA TYR A 117 -1.32 10.99 0.90
C TYR A 117 -0.76 12.30 0.33
N LEU A 118 -1.62 13.29 0.09
CA LEU A 118 -1.28 14.60 -0.45
C LEU A 118 -1.73 15.69 0.52
N ASN A 119 -0.86 16.67 0.76
CA ASN A 119 -1.20 17.78 1.67
C ASN A 119 -1.95 18.93 0.98
N ASN A 120 -1.96 18.98 -0.35
CA ASN A 120 -2.50 20.09 -1.12
C ASN A 120 -3.23 19.61 -2.38
N TRP A 121 -4.04 20.51 -2.95
CA TRP A 121 -4.62 20.32 -4.26
C TRP A 121 -3.54 20.31 -5.35
N VAL A 122 -3.57 19.29 -6.19
CA VAL A 122 -2.69 19.11 -7.34
C VAL A 122 -3.44 19.50 -8.60
N ASP A 123 -2.83 20.36 -9.42
CA ASP A 123 -3.36 20.72 -10.75
C ASP A 123 -3.07 19.59 -11.74
N ASN A 124 -4.11 18.99 -12.29
CA ASN A 124 -4.05 17.94 -13.29
C ASN A 124 -4.22 18.48 -14.73
N GLY A 125 -4.30 19.79 -14.89
CA GLY A 125 -4.54 20.44 -16.17
C GLY A 125 -5.86 19.96 -16.79
N THR A 126 -5.83 19.52 -18.04
CA THR A 126 -6.99 18.97 -18.77
C THR A 126 -7.08 17.43 -18.68
N ASN A 127 -6.16 16.80 -17.96
CA ASN A 127 -6.14 15.36 -17.82
C ASN A 127 -7.27 14.88 -16.88
N ARG A 128 -7.99 13.85 -17.31
CA ARG A 128 -9.17 13.28 -16.62
C ARG A 128 -8.84 12.03 -15.82
N THR A 129 -7.58 11.63 -15.79
CA THR A 129 -7.15 10.41 -15.10
C THR A 129 -6.04 10.74 -14.12
N VAL A 130 -6.11 10.15 -12.94
CA VAL A 130 -5.05 10.15 -11.95
C VAL A 130 -4.68 8.72 -11.61
N THR A 131 -3.40 8.51 -11.39
CA THR A 131 -2.82 7.21 -11.08
C THR A 131 -2.12 7.27 -9.73
N PHE A 132 -2.53 6.41 -8.81
CA PHE A 132 -1.84 6.19 -7.54
C PHE A 132 -1.15 4.83 -7.55
N GLN A 133 0.09 4.80 -7.10
CA GLN A 133 0.87 3.56 -7.05
C GLN A 133 1.16 3.19 -5.60
N ARG A 134 0.95 1.90 -5.26
CA ARG A 134 1.31 1.31 -3.97
C ARG A 134 0.77 2.08 -2.77
N LEU A 135 -0.54 2.33 -2.77
CA LEU A 135 -1.19 2.88 -1.59
C LEU A 135 -1.03 1.91 -0.41
N GLU A 136 -0.56 2.44 0.72
CA GLU A 136 -0.45 1.66 1.94
C GLU A 136 -1.85 1.34 2.52
N PRO A 137 -1.97 0.26 3.33
CA PRO A 137 -3.22 -0.04 4.01
C PRO A 137 -3.63 1.09 4.96
N ASP A 138 -4.63 1.87 4.54
CA ASP A 138 -5.19 3.00 5.29
C ASP A 138 -6.54 3.41 4.69
N ASP A 139 -7.22 4.35 5.34
CA ASP A 139 -8.42 5.01 4.86
C ASP A 139 -8.04 6.37 4.23
N TYR A 140 -8.31 6.54 2.94
CA TYR A 140 -8.04 7.74 2.16
C TYR A 140 -9.35 8.40 1.72
N THR A 141 -9.33 9.71 1.52
CA THR A 141 -10.43 10.42 0.86
C THR A 141 -9.90 11.08 -0.41
N PHE A 142 -10.32 10.55 -1.56
CA PHE A 142 -10.04 11.17 -2.84
C PHE A 142 -11.06 12.25 -3.12
N GLN A 143 -10.59 13.46 -3.47
CA GLN A 143 -11.43 14.58 -3.84
C GLN A 143 -10.95 15.16 -5.16
N PHE A 144 -11.90 15.55 -6.01
CA PHE A 144 -11.57 16.30 -7.21
C PHE A 144 -12.57 17.41 -7.48
N ARG A 145 -12.12 18.42 -8.19
CA ARG A 145 -12.93 19.51 -8.69
C ARG A 145 -12.57 19.83 -10.14
N ALA A 146 -13.49 20.42 -10.87
CA ALA A 146 -13.25 20.82 -12.25
C ALA A 146 -13.69 22.26 -12.47
N SER A 147 -13.03 22.93 -13.41
CA SER A 147 -13.51 24.18 -13.99
C SER A 147 -14.08 23.93 -15.37
N ASN A 148 -14.95 24.84 -15.80
CA ASN A 148 -15.38 24.89 -17.20
C ASN A 148 -14.28 25.54 -18.09
N ASN A 149 -14.58 25.69 -19.38
CA ASN A 149 -13.71 26.30 -20.38
C ASN A 149 -13.32 27.76 -20.07
N ASP A 150 -14.08 28.47 -19.26
CA ASP A 150 -13.86 29.87 -18.87
C ASP A 150 -13.24 30.03 -17.48
N GLY A 151 -12.81 28.91 -16.87
CA GLY A 151 -12.09 28.92 -15.57
C GLY A 151 -13.01 28.99 -14.36
N ILE A 152 -14.33 28.84 -14.51
CA ILE A 152 -15.26 28.80 -13.38
C ILE A 152 -15.23 27.43 -12.73
N TRP A 153 -14.68 27.39 -11.52
CA TRP A 153 -14.50 26.17 -10.73
C TRP A 153 -15.80 25.75 -10.02
N ASN A 154 -16.03 24.43 -9.95
CA ASN A 154 -17.04 23.92 -9.04
C ASN A 154 -16.52 23.98 -7.59
N ASN A 155 -17.22 24.73 -6.74
CA ASN A 155 -16.85 24.96 -5.34
C ASN A 155 -17.16 23.75 -4.43
N ASN A 156 -17.98 22.80 -4.93
CA ASN A 156 -18.32 21.57 -4.21
C ASN A 156 -17.54 20.41 -4.81
N PRO A 157 -16.38 20.02 -4.25
CA PRO A 157 -15.61 18.92 -4.78
C PRO A 157 -16.38 17.60 -4.66
N TYR A 158 -16.19 16.72 -5.62
CA TYR A 158 -16.68 15.35 -5.51
C TYR A 158 -15.72 14.54 -4.66
N SER A 159 -16.22 13.78 -3.68
CA SER A 159 -15.37 13.00 -2.79
C SER A 159 -15.78 11.52 -2.74
N ILE A 160 -14.80 10.64 -2.69
CA ILE A 160 -14.96 9.20 -2.44
C ILE A 160 -13.99 8.77 -1.36
N GLY A 161 -14.46 7.91 -0.46
CA GLY A 161 -13.61 7.20 0.50
C GLY A 161 -12.96 5.98 -0.15
N ILE A 162 -11.67 5.82 0.02
CA ILE A 162 -10.89 4.68 -0.47
C ILE A 162 -10.28 3.98 0.72
N ARG A 163 -10.73 2.74 0.98
CA ARG A 163 -10.18 1.90 2.03
C ARG A 163 -9.28 0.84 1.45
N VAL A 164 -8.00 0.88 1.77
CA VAL A 164 -7.02 -0.16 1.42
C VAL A 164 -6.94 -1.16 2.56
N LYS A 165 -7.38 -2.41 2.30
CA LYS A 165 -7.38 -3.47 3.32
C LYS A 165 -5.97 -3.93 3.65
N PRO A 166 -5.63 -4.09 4.94
CA PRO A 166 -4.36 -4.67 5.33
C PRO A 166 -4.30 -6.16 4.99
N PRO A 167 -3.10 -6.72 4.76
CA PRO A 167 -2.91 -8.15 4.59
C PRO A 167 -3.29 -8.91 5.86
N ILE A 168 -3.76 -10.16 5.70
CA ILE A 168 -4.27 -11.00 6.78
C ILE A 168 -3.28 -11.13 7.94
N TRP A 169 -1.97 -11.22 7.64
CA TRP A 169 -0.92 -11.35 8.67
C TRP A 169 -0.62 -10.07 9.47
N LYS A 170 -1.12 -8.90 9.03
CA LYS A 170 -1.01 -7.62 9.75
C LYS A 170 -2.29 -7.25 10.53
N THR A 171 -3.21 -8.19 10.71
CA THR A 171 -4.45 -7.96 11.45
C THR A 171 -4.26 -8.26 12.94
N TRP A 172 -5.08 -7.66 13.80
CA TRP A 172 -4.98 -7.83 15.26
C TRP A 172 -5.08 -9.30 15.70
N TYR A 173 -5.92 -10.10 15.03
CA TYR A 173 -6.05 -11.52 15.32
C TYR A 173 -4.82 -12.34 14.89
N ALA A 174 -4.09 -11.94 13.87
CA ALA A 174 -2.82 -12.54 13.52
C ALA A 174 -1.76 -12.31 14.61
N TYR A 175 -1.70 -11.10 15.17
CA TYR A 175 -0.79 -10.82 16.29
C TYR A 175 -1.15 -11.61 17.55
N THR A 176 -2.44 -11.78 17.87
CA THR A 176 -2.86 -12.63 18.99
C THR A 176 -2.48 -14.10 18.75
N PHE A 177 -2.63 -14.60 17.53
CA PHE A 177 -2.18 -15.94 17.17
C PHE A 177 -0.67 -16.11 17.33
N TYR A 178 0.14 -15.14 16.87
CA TYR A 178 1.60 -15.17 17.05
C TYR A 178 1.99 -15.17 18.53
N LEU A 179 1.32 -14.38 19.37
CA LEU A 179 1.54 -14.36 20.80
C LEU A 179 1.31 -15.75 21.42
N PHE A 180 0.17 -16.37 21.11
CA PHE A 180 -0.14 -17.71 21.62
C PHE A 180 0.84 -18.78 21.09
N ALA A 181 1.25 -18.67 19.83
CA ALA A 181 2.24 -19.59 19.26
C ALA A 181 3.59 -19.47 19.97
N ILE A 182 4.05 -18.25 20.26
CA ILE A 182 5.31 -18.02 20.99
C ILE A 182 5.22 -18.57 22.41
N VAL A 183 4.12 -18.30 23.14
CA VAL A 183 3.91 -18.81 24.50
C VAL A 183 3.85 -20.34 24.50
N GLY A 184 3.13 -20.95 23.55
CA GLY A 184 3.04 -22.41 23.42
C GLY A 184 4.38 -23.06 23.12
N LEU A 185 5.15 -22.51 22.21
CA LEU A 185 6.51 -22.99 21.86
C LEU A 185 7.47 -22.87 23.06
N SER A 186 7.43 -21.75 23.79
CA SER A 186 8.29 -21.55 24.96
C SER A 186 7.93 -22.51 26.10
N ALA A 187 6.64 -22.71 26.35
CA ALA A 187 6.17 -23.69 27.34
C ALA A 187 6.57 -25.13 26.96
N SER A 188 6.37 -25.52 25.70
CA SER A 188 6.80 -26.82 25.16
C SER A 188 8.30 -27.06 25.32
N GLY A 189 9.11 -26.03 24.99
CA GLY A 189 10.56 -26.07 25.17
C GLY A 189 10.96 -26.24 26.63
N PHE A 190 10.30 -25.53 27.56
CA PHE A 190 10.54 -25.65 28.98
C PHE A 190 10.19 -27.04 29.52
N TYR A 191 9.02 -27.59 29.16
CA TYR A 191 8.62 -28.96 29.54
C TYR A 191 9.56 -30.02 28.95
N GLY A 192 10.01 -29.84 27.72
CA GLY A 192 11.00 -30.73 27.08
C GLY A 192 12.34 -30.70 27.80
N ALA A 193 12.83 -29.54 28.14
CA ALA A 193 14.09 -29.38 28.88
C ALA A 193 14.03 -29.97 30.30
N ASP A 194 12.90 -29.75 31.03
CA ASP A 194 12.70 -30.34 32.36
C ASP A 194 12.65 -31.87 32.31
N ARG A 195 11.95 -32.42 31.31
CA ARG A 195 11.91 -33.88 31.11
C ARG A 195 13.30 -34.47 30.83
N LEU A 196 14.10 -33.80 30.01
CA LEU A 196 15.48 -34.26 29.72
C LEU A 196 16.37 -34.15 30.98
N ARG A 197 16.24 -33.11 31.76
CA ARG A 197 16.97 -32.94 33.04
C ARG A 197 16.63 -34.06 34.04
N ARG A 198 15.33 -34.38 34.19
CA ARG A 198 14.85 -35.46 35.09
C ARG A 198 15.41 -36.83 34.66
N LYS A 199 15.39 -37.12 33.35
CA LYS A 199 15.98 -38.38 32.82
C LYS A 199 17.50 -38.43 33.07
N SER A 200 18.21 -37.35 32.87
CA SER A 200 19.66 -37.26 33.13
C SER A 200 20.00 -37.50 34.63
N LEU A 201 19.20 -36.92 35.54
CA LEU A 201 19.36 -37.11 36.97
C LEU A 201 19.06 -38.57 37.40
N GLU A 202 18.02 -39.18 36.81
CA GLU A 202 17.67 -40.57 37.08
C GLU A 202 18.76 -41.55 36.58
N ASN A 203 19.31 -41.29 35.40
CA ASN A 203 20.44 -42.08 34.89
C ASN A 203 21.68 -41.96 35.78
N LYS A 204 22.02 -40.73 36.25
CA LYS A 204 23.14 -40.54 37.19
C LYS A 204 22.93 -41.27 38.52
N ARG A 205 21.70 -41.32 39.05
CA ARG A 205 21.38 -42.09 40.25
C ARG A 205 21.60 -43.58 40.01
N LYS A 206 21.11 -44.16 38.89
CA LYS A 206 21.32 -45.54 38.54
C LYS A 206 22.81 -45.89 38.39
N ASP A 207 23.59 -45.00 37.76
CA ASP A 207 25.03 -45.19 37.61
C ASP A 207 25.77 -45.20 38.99
N LEU A 208 25.35 -44.31 39.94
CA LEU A 208 25.85 -44.30 41.29
C LEU A 208 25.50 -45.57 42.07
N GLU A 209 24.25 -46.02 42.02
CA GLU A 209 23.79 -47.25 42.67
C GLU A 209 24.54 -48.49 42.11
N LEU A 210 24.79 -48.54 40.81
CA LEU A 210 25.59 -49.59 40.20
C LEU A 210 27.02 -49.54 40.62
N ALA A 211 27.61 -48.33 40.75
CA ALA A 211 29.00 -48.15 41.23
C ALA A 211 29.16 -48.59 42.70
N GLU A 212 28.23 -48.23 43.56
CA GLU A 212 28.20 -48.65 44.97
C GLU A 212 28.03 -50.18 45.08
N ALA A 213 27.11 -50.76 44.33
CA ALA A 213 26.93 -52.22 44.31
C ALA A 213 28.17 -52.95 43.83
N ARG A 214 28.87 -52.40 42.84
CA ARG A 214 30.13 -52.95 42.34
C ARG A 214 31.26 -52.85 43.39
N GLU A 215 31.38 -51.75 44.09
CA GLU A 215 32.35 -51.58 45.17
C GLU A 215 32.06 -52.55 46.34
N PHE A 216 30.79 -52.71 46.69
CA PHE A 216 30.39 -53.70 47.71
C PHE A 216 30.73 -55.13 47.31
N GLN A 217 30.50 -55.54 46.05
CA GLN A 217 30.90 -56.84 45.55
C GLN A 217 32.42 -57.03 45.59
N LEU A 218 33.21 -56.02 45.23
CA LEU A 218 34.65 -56.09 45.30
C LEU A 218 35.21 -56.18 46.72
N ARG A 219 34.50 -55.59 47.71
CA ARG A 219 34.85 -55.69 49.14
C ARG A 219 34.58 -57.10 49.75
N MET A 220 33.57 -57.80 49.19
CA MET A 220 33.24 -59.16 49.64
C MET A 220 34.20 -60.22 49.12
N ILE A 221 35.01 -59.89 48.14
CA ILE A 221 36.01 -60.79 47.62
C ILE A 221 37.13 -60.92 48.65
N ALA A 222 37.36 -62.10 49.12
CA ALA A 222 38.44 -62.38 50.07
C ALA A 222 39.81 -61.97 49.51
N LYS A 223 40.44 -60.99 50.17
CA LYS A 223 41.75 -60.41 49.73
C LYS A 223 42.91 -61.37 49.94
N LYS A 224 42.75 -62.47 50.64
CA LYS A 224 43.76 -63.48 50.85
C LYS A 224 43.18 -64.84 50.55
N ILE A 225 43.77 -65.50 49.58
CA ILE A 225 43.61 -66.93 49.39
C ILE A 225 44.49 -67.63 50.45
N PRO A 226 43.93 -68.54 51.27
CA PRO A 226 44.79 -69.24 52.25
C PRO A 226 45.81 -70.12 51.50
N ASP A 227 47.07 -69.95 51.95
CA ASP A 227 48.19 -70.71 51.42
C ASP A 227 48.19 -72.11 52.04
N TYR A 228 47.99 -73.14 51.19
CA TYR A 228 48.03 -74.53 51.59
C TYR A 228 49.30 -75.18 51.05
N GLU A 229 50.15 -75.75 51.92
CA GLU A 229 51.36 -76.45 51.52
C GLU A 229 51.09 -77.55 50.50
N GLY A 230 51.60 -77.37 49.27
CA GLY A 230 51.51 -78.35 48.19
C GLY A 230 50.41 -78.01 47.10
N MET A 231 49.68 -76.90 47.16
CA MET A 231 48.70 -76.49 46.12
C MET A 231 48.87 -75.06 45.73
N ASP A 232 49.07 -74.75 44.44
CA ASP A 232 49.04 -73.41 43.86
C ASP A 232 47.61 -73.13 43.41
N ILE A 233 46.80 -72.39 44.25
CA ILE A 233 45.42 -72.04 44.00
C ILE A 233 45.36 -70.65 43.36
N LYS A 234 45.00 -70.60 42.07
CA LYS A 234 44.72 -69.32 41.37
C LYS A 234 43.21 -69.15 41.24
N ALA A 235 42.68 -68.15 41.94
CA ALA A 235 41.28 -67.74 41.80
C ALA A 235 41.16 -66.63 40.75
N PHE A 236 40.33 -66.83 39.74
CA PHE A 236 39.97 -65.82 38.73
C PHE A 236 38.48 -65.50 38.81
N MET A 237 38.15 -64.23 39.02
CA MET A 237 36.76 -63.79 39.04
C MET A 237 36.54 -62.78 37.91
N ARG A 238 35.65 -63.08 36.99
CA ARG A 238 35.19 -62.16 35.96
C ARG A 238 33.82 -61.63 36.38
N THR A 239 33.74 -60.32 36.68
CA THR A 239 32.47 -59.69 36.93
C THR A 239 31.67 -59.62 35.61
N SER A 240 30.42 -60.10 35.62
CA SER A 240 29.51 -59.95 34.49
C SER A 240 29.24 -58.49 34.26
N THR A 241 29.44 -58.02 33.03
CA THR A 241 29.14 -56.65 32.61
C THR A 241 27.70 -56.47 32.15
N GLU A 242 26.90 -57.55 32.18
CA GLU A 242 25.50 -57.51 31.81
C GLU A 242 24.64 -57.85 33.03
N VAL A 243 24.04 -56.81 33.60
CA VAL A 243 22.78 -56.92 34.33
C VAL A 243 21.74 -56.33 33.36
N GLY A 244 20.90 -57.20 32.81
CA GLY A 244 19.82 -56.89 31.87
C GLY A 244 18.80 -55.86 32.37
#